data_a8c18891f519dadd83ac7386d0a1663f
#
_entry.id   a8c18891f519dadd83ac7386d0a1663f
#
_cell.length_a   1.000
_cell.length_b   1.000
_cell.length_c   1.000
_cell.angle_alpha   90.00
_cell.angle_beta   90.00
_cell.angle_gamma   90.00
#
_symmetry.space_group_name_H-M   'P 1'
#
loop_
_entity.id
_entity.type
_entity.pdbx_description
1 polymer ?
#
loop_
_entity_poly.entity_id
_entity_poly.type
_entity_poly.pdbx_seq_one_letter_code
_entity_poly.pdbx_strand_id
1 'polypeptide(L)'
;MSEMLLETRGLTKQYGHHKAVDSVSMHIKKGAIYGFIGRNGAGKTTCLKMISGLSKPTSGEIEIFGYKGKDLQKVRSRVGCLIEAPGLYGNMTAYENLNIKCKLFGIKKADYVEEILKTVGLEQVGRKKTKHFSLGMKQRLGIGLALVGDPDLLVLDEPINGLDPQGIAEIRDTIQRLQKEKNMTICISSHILEELSKIATDYGIIHNGSLLQEITREELIRRCSERIELTLDHPKQAIPVMDSMGFTNYQVTDKEHIHIFERLNESAALNMELAKSGIPVKGISITLSL
;
A
#
# COMPACT_ATOMS: atom_id res chain seq x y z
N MET A 1 8.50 -18.96 9.08
CA MET A 1 8.29 -17.50 9.24
C MET A 1 8.77 -16.83 7.97
N SER A 2 7.99 -15.91 7.39
CA SER A 2 8.42 -15.15 6.21
C SER A 2 9.59 -14.23 6.58
N GLU A 3 10.63 -14.20 5.74
CA GLU A 3 11.82 -13.37 5.91
C GLU A 3 11.41 -11.87 5.86
N MET A 4 11.78 -11.09 6.89
CA MET A 4 11.59 -9.64 6.88
C MET A 4 12.69 -9.00 6.02
N LEU A 5 12.30 -8.13 5.09
CA LEU A 5 13.22 -7.42 4.22
C LEU A 5 13.52 -6.01 4.74
N LEU A 6 12.51 -5.35 5.30
CA LEU A 6 12.62 -4.02 5.91
C LEU A 6 11.90 -4.00 7.24
N GLU A 7 12.59 -3.50 8.26
CA GLU A 7 12.01 -3.20 9.57
C GLU A 7 12.40 -1.78 10.00
N THR A 8 11.49 -1.12 10.68
CA THR A 8 11.81 0.10 11.43
C THR A 8 11.43 -0.07 12.89
N ARG A 9 12.20 0.52 13.80
CA ARG A 9 11.95 0.42 15.26
C ARG A 9 11.98 1.80 15.87
N GLY A 10 10.81 2.29 16.29
CA GLY A 10 10.65 3.61 16.90
C GLY A 10 11.13 4.75 16.01
N LEU A 11 10.97 4.63 14.68
CA LEU A 11 11.49 5.58 13.71
C LEU A 11 10.83 6.95 13.92
N THR A 12 11.64 7.97 14.16
CA THR A 12 11.16 9.32 14.48
C THR A 12 11.87 10.36 13.64
N LYS A 13 11.10 11.34 13.14
CA LYS A 13 11.60 12.55 12.48
C LYS A 13 10.96 13.77 13.09
N GLN A 14 11.79 14.64 13.64
CA GLN A 14 11.37 15.91 14.22
C GLN A 14 12.00 17.08 13.46
N TYR A 15 11.20 18.09 13.17
CA TYR A 15 11.60 19.37 12.58
C TYR A 15 11.22 20.48 13.58
N GLY A 16 12.23 21.06 14.25
CA GLY A 16 11.99 21.99 15.34
C GLY A 16 11.15 21.34 16.46
N HIS A 17 9.98 21.88 16.73
CA HIS A 17 9.03 21.31 17.71
C HIS A 17 8.03 20.33 17.13
N HIS A 18 7.96 20.17 15.80
CA HIS A 18 6.99 19.31 15.14
C HIS A 18 7.58 17.92 14.85
N LYS A 19 6.94 16.87 15.35
CA LYS A 19 7.25 15.49 14.99
C LYS A 19 6.43 15.11 13.74
N ALA A 20 7.07 15.06 12.60
CA ALA A 20 6.46 14.63 11.35
C ALA A 20 6.27 13.10 11.28
N VAL A 21 7.13 12.35 11.98
CA VAL A 21 7.03 10.90 12.20
C VAL A 21 7.40 10.66 13.67
N ASP A 22 6.57 9.90 14.39
CA ASP A 22 6.73 9.63 15.80
C ASP A 22 6.66 8.13 16.09
N SER A 23 7.79 7.54 16.41
CA SER A 23 7.96 6.16 16.89
C SER A 23 7.35 5.09 15.97
N VAL A 24 7.48 5.25 14.65
CA VAL A 24 6.95 4.31 13.66
C VAL A 24 7.78 3.02 13.61
N SER A 25 7.11 1.88 13.85
CA SER A 25 7.68 0.54 13.74
C SER A 25 6.93 -0.23 12.66
N MET A 26 7.56 -0.48 11.51
CA MET A 26 7.02 -1.13 10.33
C MET A 26 7.74 -2.45 10.05
N HIS A 27 7.02 -3.42 9.47
CA HIS A 27 7.52 -4.75 9.16
C HIS A 27 7.13 -5.15 7.73
N ILE A 28 8.07 -5.11 6.80
CA ILE A 28 7.81 -5.44 5.39
C ILE A 28 8.47 -6.77 5.05
N LYS A 29 7.65 -7.74 4.67
CA LYS A 29 8.08 -9.08 4.25
C LYS A 29 8.69 -9.04 2.86
N LYS A 30 9.66 -9.91 2.61
CA LYS A 30 10.24 -10.11 1.28
C LYS A 30 9.17 -10.56 0.28
N GLY A 31 9.15 -9.94 -0.89
CA GLY A 31 8.18 -10.21 -1.95
C GLY A 31 6.79 -9.65 -1.70
N ALA A 32 6.56 -8.91 -0.60
CA ALA A 32 5.29 -8.25 -0.33
C ALA A 32 5.11 -6.95 -1.13
N ILE A 33 3.87 -6.60 -1.42
CA ILE A 33 3.47 -5.23 -1.76
C ILE A 33 2.86 -4.62 -0.50
N TYR A 34 3.62 -3.76 0.17
CA TYR A 34 3.21 -3.10 1.40
C TYR A 34 2.57 -1.75 1.10
N GLY A 35 1.28 -1.62 1.35
CA GLY A 35 0.51 -0.38 1.21
C GLY A 35 0.64 0.50 2.45
N PHE A 36 1.30 1.66 2.34
CA PHE A 36 1.44 2.63 3.43
C PHE A 36 0.38 3.72 3.32
N ILE A 37 -0.69 3.60 4.11
CA ILE A 37 -1.93 4.37 3.97
C ILE A 37 -2.02 5.46 5.02
N GLY A 38 -2.43 6.65 4.60
CA GLY A 38 -2.70 7.76 5.52
C GLY A 38 -3.09 9.03 4.78
N ARG A 39 -3.76 9.94 5.47
CA ARG A 39 -4.15 11.25 4.90
C ARG A 39 -2.92 12.06 4.48
N ASN A 40 -3.16 13.09 3.67
CA ASN A 40 -2.10 14.07 3.35
C ASN A 40 -1.60 14.73 4.65
N GLY A 41 -0.27 14.85 4.78
CA GLY A 41 0.36 15.34 6.02
C GLY A 41 0.52 14.30 7.14
N ALA A 42 0.07 13.05 6.97
CA ALA A 42 0.20 12.01 8.00
C ALA A 42 1.64 11.54 8.28
N GLY A 43 2.64 11.98 7.50
CA GLY A 43 4.04 11.61 7.69
C GLY A 43 4.58 10.58 6.69
N LYS A 44 3.77 10.09 5.72
CA LYS A 44 4.15 9.06 4.74
C LYS A 44 5.45 9.38 4.00
N THR A 45 5.48 10.49 3.27
CA THR A 45 6.65 10.95 2.50
C THR A 45 7.89 11.08 3.38
N THR A 46 7.75 11.62 4.59
CA THR A 46 8.86 11.77 5.54
C THR A 46 9.42 10.41 5.97
N CYS A 47 8.54 9.45 6.26
CA CYS A 47 8.93 8.09 6.59
C CYS A 47 9.66 7.42 5.41
N LEU A 48 9.10 7.50 4.21
CA LEU A 48 9.71 6.94 3.00
C LEU A 48 11.05 7.59 2.65
N LYS A 49 11.21 8.91 2.86
CA LYS A 49 12.51 9.61 2.71
C LYS A 49 13.56 9.05 3.67
N MET A 50 13.20 8.72 4.91
CA MET A 50 14.13 8.10 5.86
C MET A 50 14.53 6.68 5.43
N ILE A 51 13.56 5.87 5.05
CA ILE A 51 13.78 4.50 4.55
C ILE A 51 14.69 4.53 3.31
N SER A 52 14.45 5.43 2.36
CA SER A 52 15.25 5.59 1.14
C SER A 52 16.62 6.24 1.38
N GLY A 53 16.91 6.70 2.61
CA GLY A 53 18.17 7.37 2.94
C GLY A 53 18.27 8.82 2.48
N LEU A 54 17.18 9.42 2.00
CA LEU A 54 17.09 10.82 1.58
C LEU A 54 16.99 11.78 2.77
N SER A 55 16.62 11.27 3.94
CA SER A 55 16.58 12.02 5.20
C SER A 55 17.11 11.17 6.34
N LYS A 56 17.88 11.76 7.25
CA LYS A 56 18.33 11.07 8.46
C LYS A 56 17.21 11.07 9.51
N PRO A 57 16.96 9.94 10.19
CA PRO A 57 16.10 9.91 11.38
C PRO A 57 16.62 10.83 12.48
N THR A 58 15.74 11.36 13.31
CA THR A 58 16.09 12.02 14.56
C THR A 58 16.39 10.97 15.63
N SER A 59 15.61 9.87 15.67
CA SER A 59 15.83 8.71 16.53
C SER A 59 15.19 7.46 15.91
N GLY A 60 15.41 6.30 16.53
CA GLY A 60 14.94 5.02 16.03
C GLY A 60 15.93 4.36 15.06
N GLU A 61 15.59 3.18 14.60
CA GLU A 61 16.45 2.35 13.77
C GLU A 61 15.73 1.90 12.49
N ILE A 62 16.50 1.76 11.41
CA ILE A 62 16.08 1.15 10.15
C ILE A 62 16.97 -0.05 9.88
N GLU A 63 16.35 -1.19 9.56
CA GLU A 63 17.01 -2.39 9.12
C GLU A 63 16.51 -2.75 7.71
N ILE A 64 17.42 -2.96 6.76
CA ILE A 64 17.09 -3.35 5.37
C ILE A 64 18.03 -4.48 4.98
N PHE A 65 17.48 -5.62 4.53
CA PHE A 65 18.23 -6.82 4.19
C PHE A 65 19.14 -7.32 5.33
N GLY A 66 18.75 -7.11 6.61
CA GLY A 66 19.56 -7.44 7.78
C GLY A 66 20.66 -6.43 8.12
N TYR A 67 20.80 -5.34 7.36
CA TYR A 67 21.81 -4.28 7.59
C TYR A 67 21.21 -3.09 8.35
N LYS A 68 21.97 -2.50 9.26
CA LYS A 68 21.56 -1.38 10.13
C LYS A 68 22.60 -0.27 10.18
N GLY A 69 22.17 0.91 10.63
CA GLY A 69 23.05 2.04 10.92
C GLY A 69 23.96 2.39 9.74
N LYS A 70 25.28 2.40 9.97
CA LYS A 70 26.27 2.74 8.92
C LYS A 70 26.34 1.70 7.80
N ASP A 71 26.01 0.44 8.09
CA ASP A 71 26.07 -0.65 7.13
C ASP A 71 24.95 -0.59 6.08
N LEU A 72 23.92 0.20 6.31
CA LEU A 72 22.88 0.47 5.30
C LEU A 72 23.45 1.01 3.98
N GLN A 73 24.60 1.68 4.00
CA GLN A 73 25.26 2.15 2.78
C GLN A 73 25.60 1.02 1.82
N LYS A 74 25.93 -0.19 2.35
CA LYS A 74 26.31 -1.36 1.55
C LYS A 74 25.15 -1.89 0.69
N VAL A 75 23.94 -1.61 1.09
CA VAL A 75 22.71 -2.13 0.45
C VAL A 75 21.85 -1.05 -0.22
N ARG A 76 22.27 0.21 -0.18
CA ARG A 76 21.50 1.32 -0.78
C ARG A 76 21.28 1.19 -2.28
N SER A 77 22.23 0.60 -3.01
CA SER A 77 22.07 0.32 -4.45
C SER A 77 20.97 -0.68 -4.76
N ARG A 78 20.55 -1.49 -3.77
CA ARG A 78 19.46 -2.47 -3.87
C ARG A 78 18.09 -1.86 -3.56
N VAL A 79 18.03 -0.55 -3.26
CA VAL A 79 16.79 0.19 -2.97
C VAL A 79 16.55 1.19 -4.09
N GLY A 80 15.54 0.94 -4.90
CA GLY A 80 15.02 1.91 -5.87
C GLY A 80 13.96 2.78 -5.21
N CYS A 81 13.93 4.08 -5.55
CA CYS A 81 12.89 4.95 -5.00
C CYS A 81 12.38 5.98 -6.01
N LEU A 82 11.08 6.26 -5.91
CA LEU A 82 10.40 7.39 -6.52
C LEU A 82 9.67 8.12 -5.40
N ILE A 83 10.26 9.25 -4.96
CA ILE A 83 9.73 10.07 -3.87
C ILE A 83 9.32 11.42 -4.43
N GLU A 84 8.07 11.82 -4.18
CA GLU A 84 7.46 13.04 -4.73
C GLU A 84 7.39 12.98 -6.27
N ALA A 85 8.02 13.90 -6.97
CA ALA A 85 8.02 13.96 -8.43
C ALA A 85 9.29 13.33 -9.03
N PRO A 86 9.18 12.64 -10.18
CA PRO A 86 10.36 12.12 -10.86
C PRO A 86 11.23 13.25 -11.39
N GLY A 87 12.52 13.24 -11.01
CA GLY A 87 13.52 14.20 -11.46
C GLY A 87 13.93 13.92 -12.92
N LEU A 88 13.14 14.41 -13.88
CA LEU A 88 13.35 14.16 -15.30
C LEU A 88 14.03 15.35 -16.00
N TYR A 89 14.96 15.04 -16.88
CA TYR A 89 15.52 16.02 -17.82
C TYR A 89 14.50 16.27 -18.94
N GLY A 90 13.73 17.34 -18.83
CA GLY A 90 12.58 17.64 -19.71
C GLY A 90 12.92 17.75 -21.21
N ASN A 91 14.13 18.16 -21.55
CA ASN A 91 14.61 18.26 -22.93
C ASN A 91 15.19 16.96 -23.50
N MET A 92 15.17 15.88 -22.74
CA MET A 92 15.64 14.56 -23.11
C MET A 92 14.48 13.59 -23.34
N THR A 93 14.71 12.54 -24.09
CA THR A 93 13.78 11.42 -24.29
C THR A 93 13.75 10.51 -23.04
N ALA A 94 12.84 9.55 -23.02
CA ALA A 94 12.79 8.52 -21.96
C ALA A 94 14.09 7.70 -21.97
N TYR A 95 14.53 7.28 -23.16
CA TYR A 95 15.78 6.54 -23.32
C TYR A 95 16.98 7.30 -22.77
N GLU A 96 17.15 8.58 -23.14
CA GLU A 96 18.27 9.39 -22.68
C GLU A 96 18.27 9.58 -21.16
N ASN A 97 17.11 9.80 -20.53
CA ASN A 97 16.97 9.89 -19.07
C ASN A 97 17.43 8.59 -18.38
N LEU A 98 16.97 7.43 -18.84
CA LEU A 98 17.40 6.13 -18.32
C LEU A 98 18.88 5.87 -18.55
N ASN A 99 19.39 6.16 -19.76
CA ASN A 99 20.78 5.92 -20.12
C ASN A 99 21.76 6.72 -19.25
N ILE A 100 21.42 7.96 -18.88
CA ILE A 100 22.24 8.75 -17.92
C ILE A 100 22.35 7.99 -16.61
N LYS A 101 21.24 7.50 -16.06
CA LYS A 101 21.25 6.77 -14.80
C LYS A 101 22.01 5.44 -14.92
N CYS A 102 21.84 4.71 -16.02
CA CYS A 102 22.61 3.49 -16.29
C CYS A 102 24.13 3.76 -16.30
N LYS A 103 24.55 4.85 -16.93
CA LYS A 103 25.98 5.26 -16.93
C LYS A 103 26.48 5.57 -15.51
N LEU A 104 25.69 6.27 -14.68
CA LEU A 104 26.03 6.55 -13.28
C LEU A 104 26.16 5.29 -12.43
N PHE A 105 25.38 4.25 -12.74
CA PHE A 105 25.43 2.93 -12.09
C PHE A 105 26.48 2.00 -12.71
N GLY A 106 27.20 2.43 -13.76
CA GLY A 106 28.20 1.60 -14.44
C GLY A 106 27.61 0.45 -15.25
N ILE A 107 26.31 0.49 -15.57
CA ILE A 107 25.62 -0.56 -16.33
C ILE A 107 25.99 -0.45 -17.80
N LYS A 108 26.56 -1.54 -18.36
CA LYS A 108 27.02 -1.63 -19.75
C LYS A 108 26.22 -2.64 -20.58
N LYS A 109 25.17 -3.27 -20.00
CA LYS A 109 24.34 -4.26 -20.70
C LYS A 109 23.64 -3.57 -21.87
N ALA A 110 23.83 -4.10 -23.09
CA ALA A 110 23.03 -3.71 -24.24
C ALA A 110 21.55 -4.01 -23.94
N ASP A 111 20.64 -3.31 -24.54
CA ASP A 111 19.17 -3.47 -24.42
C ASP A 111 18.58 -3.29 -23.00
N TYR A 112 19.41 -2.93 -21.99
CA TYR A 112 18.94 -2.75 -20.62
C TYR A 112 17.92 -1.60 -20.49
N VAL A 113 18.16 -0.51 -21.22
CA VAL A 113 17.23 0.63 -21.23
C VAL A 113 15.92 0.26 -21.91
N GLU A 114 15.97 -0.49 -23.00
CA GLU A 114 14.82 -1.00 -23.73
C GLU A 114 14.00 -1.97 -22.87
N GLU A 115 14.66 -2.84 -22.12
CA GLU A 115 14.01 -3.75 -21.15
C GLU A 115 13.26 -2.95 -20.07
N ILE A 116 13.85 -1.89 -19.54
CA ILE A 116 13.17 -1.01 -18.57
C ILE A 116 12.00 -0.29 -19.23
N LEU A 117 12.18 0.30 -20.43
CA LEU A 117 11.11 0.98 -21.13
C LEU A 117 9.92 0.05 -21.38
N LYS A 118 10.18 -1.19 -21.78
CA LYS A 118 9.14 -2.23 -21.93
C LYS A 118 8.48 -2.57 -20.60
N THR A 119 9.26 -2.68 -19.53
CA THR A 119 8.73 -2.97 -18.19
C THR A 119 7.75 -1.90 -17.71
N VAL A 120 7.99 -0.63 -18.04
CA VAL A 120 7.11 0.48 -17.63
C VAL A 120 6.14 0.92 -18.74
N GLY A 121 6.02 0.17 -19.85
CA GLY A 121 5.10 0.45 -20.95
C GLY A 121 5.39 1.76 -21.69
N LEU A 122 6.66 2.07 -21.90
CA LEU A 122 7.12 3.27 -22.60
C LEU A 122 7.97 2.94 -23.84
N GLU A 123 7.95 1.70 -24.33
CA GLU A 123 8.73 1.27 -25.50
C GLU A 123 8.33 1.97 -26.79
N GLN A 124 7.06 2.40 -26.89
CA GLN A 124 6.52 3.03 -28.09
C GLN A 124 6.66 4.56 -28.13
N VAL A 125 7.24 5.18 -27.08
CA VAL A 125 7.29 6.66 -27.01
C VAL A 125 8.33 7.29 -27.95
N GLY A 126 9.27 6.49 -28.46
CA GLY A 126 10.26 6.89 -29.44
C GLY A 126 11.09 8.11 -29.00
N ARG A 127 11.23 9.12 -29.90
CA ARG A 127 12.02 10.33 -29.68
C ARG A 127 11.28 11.46 -28.95
N LYS A 128 10.07 11.24 -28.43
CA LYS A 128 9.29 12.24 -27.72
C LYS A 128 10.04 12.70 -26.45
N LYS A 129 10.21 14.01 -26.27
CA LYS A 129 10.88 14.58 -25.09
C LYS A 129 9.97 14.54 -23.89
N THR A 130 10.55 14.31 -22.69
CA THR A 130 9.79 14.08 -21.46
C THR A 130 9.02 15.31 -20.97
N LYS A 131 9.36 16.52 -21.38
CA LYS A 131 8.55 17.72 -21.13
C LYS A 131 7.14 17.64 -21.76
N HIS A 132 6.97 16.84 -22.80
CA HIS A 132 5.68 16.62 -23.48
C HIS A 132 4.95 15.34 -23.02
N PHE A 133 5.47 14.67 -21.98
CA PHE A 133 4.82 13.49 -21.40
C PHE A 133 3.61 13.90 -20.57
N SER A 134 2.56 13.06 -20.60
CA SER A 134 1.48 13.13 -19.60
C SER A 134 2.02 12.84 -18.20
N LEU A 135 1.24 13.15 -17.17
CA LEU A 135 1.63 12.85 -15.79
C LEU A 135 1.89 11.34 -15.62
N GLY A 136 1.01 10.48 -16.14
CA GLY A 136 1.19 9.03 -16.09
C GLY A 136 2.45 8.53 -16.78
N MET A 137 2.78 9.10 -17.97
CA MET A 137 4.05 8.78 -18.64
C MET A 137 5.26 9.21 -17.81
N LYS A 138 5.20 10.37 -17.14
CA LYS A 138 6.27 10.83 -16.24
C LYS A 138 6.42 9.91 -15.03
N GLN A 139 5.32 9.49 -14.41
CA GLN A 139 5.34 8.57 -13.28
C GLN A 139 5.91 7.20 -13.69
N ARG A 140 5.48 6.64 -14.82
CA ARG A 140 6.04 5.38 -15.33
C ARG A 140 7.54 5.48 -15.62
N LEU A 141 8.00 6.58 -16.21
CA LEU A 141 9.43 6.80 -16.40
C LEU A 141 10.17 6.95 -15.06
N GLY A 142 9.57 7.60 -14.06
CA GLY A 142 10.08 7.69 -12.69
C GLY A 142 10.26 6.32 -12.04
N ILE A 143 9.28 5.43 -12.21
CA ILE A 143 9.40 4.02 -11.80
C ILE A 143 10.53 3.33 -12.58
N GLY A 144 10.62 3.55 -13.90
CA GLY A 144 11.73 3.04 -14.71
C GLY A 144 13.10 3.48 -14.21
N LEU A 145 13.24 4.76 -13.85
CA LEU A 145 14.45 5.25 -13.23
C LEU A 145 14.73 4.56 -11.88
N ALA A 146 13.70 4.34 -11.06
CA ALA A 146 13.85 3.64 -9.78
C ALA A 146 14.30 2.17 -9.97
N LEU A 147 13.98 1.54 -11.11
CA LEU A 147 14.38 0.17 -11.43
C LEU A 147 15.82 0.03 -11.91
N VAL A 148 16.50 1.12 -12.29
CA VAL A 148 17.90 1.05 -12.73
C VAL A 148 18.79 0.54 -11.60
N GLY A 149 19.53 -0.54 -11.88
CA GLY A 149 20.38 -1.24 -10.93
C GLY A 149 19.73 -2.50 -10.35
N ASP A 150 18.56 -2.91 -10.89
CA ASP A 150 17.82 -4.11 -10.49
C ASP A 150 17.62 -4.20 -8.96
N PRO A 151 16.93 -3.23 -8.34
CA PRO A 151 16.73 -3.21 -6.89
C PRO A 151 15.86 -4.37 -6.43
N ASP A 152 16.08 -4.82 -5.18
CA ASP A 152 15.24 -5.82 -4.51
C ASP A 152 14.07 -5.17 -3.74
N LEU A 153 14.22 -3.89 -3.37
CA LEU A 153 13.19 -3.08 -2.72
C LEU A 153 12.88 -1.84 -3.56
N LEU A 154 11.61 -1.65 -3.87
CA LEU A 154 11.11 -0.45 -4.55
C LEU A 154 10.24 0.37 -3.59
N VAL A 155 10.56 1.64 -3.41
CA VAL A 155 9.83 2.59 -2.55
C VAL A 155 9.16 3.64 -3.44
N LEU A 156 7.83 3.68 -3.42
CA LEU A 156 7.02 4.56 -4.28
C LEU A 156 6.13 5.46 -3.42
N ASP A 157 6.33 6.77 -3.52
CA ASP A 157 5.54 7.76 -2.80
C ASP A 157 4.45 8.33 -3.70
N GLU A 158 3.18 8.02 -3.39
CA GLU A 158 1.97 8.48 -4.11
C GLU A 158 2.07 8.33 -5.65
N PRO A 159 2.50 7.17 -6.22
CA PRO A 159 2.82 7.07 -7.65
C PRO A 159 1.59 7.18 -8.57
N ILE A 160 0.38 7.03 -8.02
CA ILE A 160 -0.90 7.08 -8.76
C ILE A 160 -1.65 8.39 -8.57
N ASN A 161 -1.12 9.29 -7.72
CA ASN A 161 -1.82 10.54 -7.39
C ASN A 161 -1.98 11.46 -8.61
N GLY A 162 -3.19 11.94 -8.83
CA GLY A 162 -3.52 12.88 -9.93
C GLY A 162 -3.58 12.24 -11.32
N LEU A 163 -3.56 10.91 -11.41
CA LEU A 163 -3.70 10.19 -12.68
C LEU A 163 -5.18 9.94 -13.02
N ASP A 164 -5.45 9.81 -14.29
CA ASP A 164 -6.71 9.28 -14.79
C ASP A 164 -6.83 7.76 -14.52
N PRO A 165 -8.05 7.18 -14.62
CA PRO A 165 -8.26 5.77 -14.32
C PRO A 165 -7.38 4.81 -15.16
N GLN A 166 -7.08 5.16 -16.41
CA GLN A 166 -6.22 4.37 -17.27
C GLN A 166 -4.77 4.41 -16.76
N GLY A 167 -4.24 5.58 -16.43
CA GLY A 167 -2.89 5.73 -15.88
C GLY A 167 -2.70 5.00 -14.54
N ILE A 168 -3.74 5.00 -13.68
CA ILE A 168 -3.76 4.21 -12.45
C ILE A 168 -3.66 2.72 -12.76
N ALA A 169 -4.46 2.21 -13.70
CA ALA A 169 -4.43 0.80 -14.10
C ALA A 169 -3.05 0.39 -14.64
N GLU A 170 -2.45 1.19 -15.52
CA GLU A 170 -1.13 0.93 -16.11
C GLU A 170 -0.01 0.86 -15.05
N ILE A 171 -0.01 1.75 -14.05
CA ILE A 171 0.95 1.70 -12.95
C ILE A 171 0.70 0.50 -12.06
N ARG A 172 -0.54 0.19 -11.73
CA ARG A 172 -0.92 -0.97 -10.95
C ARG A 172 -0.43 -2.27 -11.59
N ASP A 173 -0.69 -2.45 -12.89
CA ASP A 173 -0.26 -3.63 -13.64
C ASP A 173 1.28 -3.74 -13.67
N THR A 174 1.98 -2.62 -13.79
CA THR A 174 3.44 -2.57 -13.70
C THR A 174 3.92 -3.06 -12.33
N ILE A 175 3.34 -2.57 -11.23
CA ILE A 175 3.69 -2.95 -9.86
C ILE A 175 3.44 -4.44 -9.62
N GLN A 176 2.27 -4.96 -10.03
CA GLN A 176 1.93 -6.38 -9.90
C GLN A 176 2.87 -7.28 -10.68
N ARG A 177 3.23 -6.88 -11.92
CA ARG A 177 4.17 -7.61 -12.75
C ARG A 177 5.57 -7.66 -12.12
N LEU A 178 6.08 -6.54 -11.62
CA LEU A 178 7.36 -6.49 -10.92
C LEU A 178 7.40 -7.42 -9.70
N GLN A 179 6.34 -7.43 -8.91
CA GLN A 179 6.25 -8.32 -7.75
C GLN A 179 6.19 -9.80 -8.18
N LYS A 180 5.33 -10.15 -9.15
CA LYS A 180 5.14 -11.54 -9.57
C LYS A 180 6.33 -12.12 -10.33
N GLU A 181 6.89 -11.37 -11.28
CA GLU A 181 7.94 -11.88 -12.19
C GLU A 181 9.34 -11.78 -11.57
N LYS A 182 9.59 -10.74 -10.77
CA LYS A 182 10.91 -10.48 -10.17
C LYS A 182 10.96 -10.75 -8.65
N ASN A 183 9.86 -11.20 -8.05
CA ASN A 183 9.71 -11.33 -6.59
C ASN A 183 10.14 -10.07 -5.83
N MET A 184 9.89 -8.90 -6.45
CA MET A 184 10.31 -7.60 -5.92
C MET A 184 9.48 -7.24 -4.71
N THR A 185 10.13 -6.73 -3.66
CA THR A 185 9.42 -6.14 -2.51
C THR A 185 9.10 -4.69 -2.81
N ILE A 186 7.87 -4.26 -2.59
CA ILE A 186 7.43 -2.92 -2.95
C ILE A 186 6.74 -2.27 -1.75
N CYS A 187 7.21 -1.09 -1.36
CA CYS A 187 6.52 -0.21 -0.41
C CYS A 187 5.91 0.96 -1.17
N ILE A 188 4.60 1.07 -1.13
CA ILE A 188 3.86 2.09 -1.88
C ILE A 188 2.97 2.89 -0.93
N SER A 189 3.12 4.23 -0.93
CA SER A 189 2.22 5.11 -0.19
C SER A 189 1.01 5.54 -1.01
N SER A 190 -0.12 5.69 -0.36
CA SER A 190 -1.30 6.33 -0.93
C SER A 190 -2.22 6.87 0.18
N HIS A 191 -3.05 7.83 -0.19
CA HIS A 191 -4.20 8.25 0.61
C HIS A 191 -5.51 7.61 0.13
N ILE A 192 -5.47 6.78 -0.93
CA ILE A 192 -6.63 6.10 -1.54
C ILE A 192 -6.53 4.62 -1.24
N LEU A 193 -7.28 4.17 -0.21
CA LEU A 193 -7.29 2.76 0.20
C LEU A 193 -7.81 1.84 -0.91
N GLU A 194 -8.86 2.26 -1.64
CA GLU A 194 -9.48 1.45 -2.69
C GLU A 194 -8.47 1.03 -3.77
N GLU A 195 -7.56 1.93 -4.20
CA GLU A 195 -6.57 1.58 -5.21
C GLU A 195 -5.49 0.63 -4.67
N LEU A 196 -5.05 0.83 -3.41
CA LEU A 196 -4.09 -0.09 -2.79
C LEU A 196 -4.68 -1.46 -2.50
N SER A 197 -5.99 -1.56 -2.21
CA SER A 197 -6.65 -2.84 -1.93
C SER A 197 -6.60 -3.81 -3.12
N LYS A 198 -6.42 -3.28 -4.34
CA LYS A 198 -6.32 -4.06 -5.57
C LYS A 198 -4.95 -4.75 -5.74
N ILE A 199 -3.90 -4.25 -5.06
CA ILE A 199 -2.52 -4.73 -5.26
C ILE A 199 -1.78 -5.12 -3.99
N ALA A 200 -1.99 -4.44 -2.87
CA ALA A 200 -1.20 -4.65 -1.67
C ALA A 200 -1.54 -5.98 -0.98
N THR A 201 -0.52 -6.59 -0.39
CA THR A 201 -0.62 -7.83 0.41
C THR A 201 -0.69 -7.54 1.90
N ASP A 202 -0.02 -6.49 2.35
CA ASP A 202 0.04 -6.04 3.73
C ASP A 202 -0.11 -4.51 3.75
N TYR A 203 -0.61 -3.96 4.86
CA TYR A 203 -0.89 -2.53 5.00
C TYR A 203 -0.35 -1.99 6.31
N GLY A 204 0.22 -0.78 6.26
CA GLY A 204 0.50 0.05 7.43
C GLY A 204 -0.36 1.31 7.40
N ILE A 205 -1.13 1.55 8.44
CA ILE A 205 -2.01 2.71 8.55
C ILE A 205 -1.36 3.75 9.44
N ILE A 206 -1.03 4.92 8.86
CA ILE A 206 -0.39 6.03 9.57
C ILE A 206 -1.35 7.21 9.74
N HIS A 207 -1.34 7.81 10.93
CA HIS A 207 -2.09 9.02 11.26
C HIS A 207 -1.26 9.92 12.16
N ASN A 208 -1.20 11.21 11.85
CA ASN A 208 -0.46 12.22 12.65
C ASN A 208 0.96 11.77 13.05
N GLY A 209 1.70 11.20 12.11
CA GLY A 209 3.08 10.76 12.32
C GLY A 209 3.23 9.40 12.98
N SER A 210 2.18 8.78 13.50
CA SER A 210 2.23 7.50 14.21
C SER A 210 1.57 6.37 13.43
N LEU A 211 2.20 5.19 13.42
CA LEU A 211 1.63 3.98 12.83
C LEU A 211 0.55 3.44 13.77
N LEU A 212 -0.70 3.43 13.30
CA LEU A 212 -1.83 2.95 14.11
C LEU A 212 -1.87 1.44 14.17
N GLN A 213 -1.66 0.78 13.02
CA GLN A 213 -1.67 -0.68 12.92
C GLN A 213 -1.03 -1.16 11.62
N GLU A 214 -0.63 -2.43 11.63
CA GLU A 214 -0.30 -3.21 10.44
C GLU A 214 -1.29 -4.36 10.32
N ILE A 215 -1.84 -4.57 9.11
CA ILE A 215 -2.83 -5.61 8.83
C ILE A 215 -2.54 -6.28 7.50
N THR A 216 -2.94 -7.54 7.33
CA THR A 216 -2.88 -8.22 6.04
C THR A 216 -4.07 -7.84 5.16
N ARG A 217 -4.00 -8.20 3.87
CA ARG A 217 -5.11 -8.02 2.93
C ARG A 217 -6.35 -8.77 3.37
N GLU A 218 -6.19 -10.01 3.85
CA GLU A 218 -7.30 -10.84 4.33
C GLU A 218 -8.00 -10.18 5.52
N GLU A 219 -7.22 -9.65 6.46
CA GLU A 219 -7.76 -8.93 7.61
C GLU A 219 -8.47 -7.64 7.20
N LEU A 220 -7.90 -6.88 6.24
CA LEU A 220 -8.53 -5.68 5.71
C LEU A 220 -9.88 -6.00 5.05
N ILE A 221 -9.90 -7.02 4.16
CA ILE A 221 -11.13 -7.45 3.49
C ILE A 221 -12.17 -7.88 4.51
N ARG A 222 -11.78 -8.64 5.54
CA ARG A 222 -12.70 -9.06 6.61
C ARG A 222 -13.28 -7.88 7.37
N ARG A 223 -12.49 -6.81 7.60
CA ARG A 223 -12.96 -5.60 8.30
C ARG A 223 -13.78 -4.67 7.40
N CYS A 224 -13.50 -4.65 6.10
CA CYS A 224 -14.20 -3.83 5.10
C CYS A 224 -15.35 -4.57 4.41
N SER A 225 -15.66 -5.82 4.80
CA SER A 225 -16.81 -6.54 4.23
C SER A 225 -18.11 -5.86 4.65
N GLU A 226 -19.00 -5.70 3.69
CA GLU A 226 -20.40 -5.37 3.99
C GLU A 226 -20.94 -6.39 4.98
N ARG A 227 -21.66 -5.92 5.96
CA ARG A 227 -22.28 -6.77 6.98
C ARG A 227 -23.66 -6.27 7.33
N ILE A 228 -24.53 -7.18 7.73
CA ILE A 228 -25.73 -6.83 8.47
C ILE A 228 -25.29 -6.54 9.90
N GLU A 229 -25.56 -5.34 10.39
CA GLU A 229 -25.43 -4.98 11.79
C GLU A 229 -26.81 -5.08 12.44
N LEU A 230 -26.92 -6.02 13.36
CA LEU A 230 -28.13 -6.33 14.09
C LEU A 230 -27.97 -5.86 15.54
N THR A 231 -28.88 -4.98 16.00
CA THR A 231 -28.88 -4.45 17.37
C THR A 231 -30.01 -5.04 18.17
N LEU A 232 -29.69 -5.67 19.31
CA LEU A 232 -30.61 -6.42 20.17
C LEU A 232 -30.29 -6.20 21.63
N ASP A 233 -31.28 -6.31 22.54
CA ASP A 233 -31.02 -6.31 23.97
C ASP A 233 -30.20 -7.51 24.44
N HIS A 234 -30.47 -8.68 23.80
CA HIS A 234 -29.85 -9.96 24.17
C HIS A 234 -29.41 -10.72 22.91
N PRO A 235 -28.23 -10.38 22.32
CA PRO A 235 -27.76 -10.96 21.06
C PRO A 235 -27.74 -12.49 21.05
N LYS A 236 -27.39 -13.11 22.17
CA LYS A 236 -27.33 -14.59 22.26
C LYS A 236 -28.67 -15.29 22.02
N GLN A 237 -29.79 -14.63 22.19
CA GLN A 237 -31.11 -15.20 21.92
C GLN A 237 -31.41 -15.33 20.42
N ALA A 238 -30.75 -14.51 19.59
CA ALA A 238 -30.88 -14.55 18.13
C ALA A 238 -30.12 -15.73 17.50
N ILE A 239 -29.09 -16.26 18.16
CA ILE A 239 -28.22 -17.30 17.61
C ILE A 239 -29.01 -18.54 17.16
N PRO A 240 -29.89 -19.16 17.97
CA PRO A 240 -30.64 -20.33 17.53
C PRO A 240 -31.53 -20.08 16.30
N VAL A 241 -32.09 -18.87 16.18
CA VAL A 241 -32.91 -18.48 15.02
C VAL A 241 -32.03 -18.33 13.78
N MET A 242 -30.91 -17.68 13.92
CA MET A 242 -29.92 -17.49 12.83
C MET A 242 -29.40 -18.85 12.33
N ASP A 243 -29.04 -19.73 13.26
CA ASP A 243 -28.57 -21.10 12.93
C ASP A 243 -29.67 -21.91 12.20
N SER A 244 -30.93 -21.80 12.65
CA SER A 244 -32.05 -22.47 11.98
C SER A 244 -32.30 -21.95 10.56
N MET A 245 -31.99 -20.68 10.30
CA MET A 245 -32.05 -20.08 8.97
C MET A 245 -30.81 -20.38 8.11
N GLY A 246 -29.81 -21.06 8.68
CA GLY A 246 -28.57 -21.43 7.98
C GLY A 246 -27.52 -20.32 7.91
N PHE A 247 -27.57 -19.33 8.78
CA PHE A 247 -26.48 -18.37 8.94
C PHE A 247 -25.34 -19.03 9.72
N THR A 248 -24.12 -18.95 9.20
CA THR A 248 -22.91 -19.59 9.76
C THR A 248 -21.76 -18.60 9.97
N ASN A 249 -21.76 -17.49 9.22
CA ASN A 249 -20.70 -16.50 9.26
C ASN A 249 -21.18 -15.21 9.95
N TYR A 250 -21.22 -15.26 11.27
CA TYR A 250 -21.59 -14.11 12.11
C TYR A 250 -20.71 -14.01 13.35
N GLN A 251 -20.68 -12.82 13.98
CA GLN A 251 -19.93 -12.56 15.20
C GLN A 251 -20.74 -11.69 16.15
N VAL A 252 -20.87 -12.13 17.40
CA VAL A 252 -21.36 -11.27 18.49
C VAL A 252 -20.23 -10.37 18.91
N THR A 253 -20.36 -9.05 18.66
CA THR A 253 -19.28 -8.09 18.87
C THR A 253 -19.27 -7.49 20.26
N ASP A 254 -20.46 -7.32 20.85
CA ASP A 254 -20.62 -6.78 22.20
C ASP A 254 -21.95 -7.24 22.84
N LYS A 255 -22.43 -6.50 23.84
CA LYS A 255 -23.66 -6.83 24.60
C LYS A 255 -24.95 -6.58 23.82
N GLU A 256 -24.89 -5.84 22.71
CA GLU A 256 -26.07 -5.41 21.96
C GLU A 256 -25.97 -5.68 20.45
N HIS A 257 -24.78 -6.04 19.90
CA HIS A 257 -24.58 -6.12 18.46
C HIS A 257 -24.12 -7.52 17.98
N ILE A 258 -24.71 -7.91 16.84
CA ILE A 258 -24.26 -9.05 16.02
C ILE A 258 -23.91 -8.50 14.63
N HIS A 259 -22.73 -8.84 14.13
CA HIS A 259 -22.31 -8.60 12.75
C HIS A 259 -22.44 -9.90 11.95
N ILE A 260 -23.16 -9.85 10.82
CA ILE A 260 -23.38 -11.00 9.93
C ILE A 260 -22.73 -10.67 8.58
N PHE A 261 -21.82 -11.54 8.13
CA PHE A 261 -20.96 -11.30 6.97
C PHE A 261 -21.35 -12.08 5.72
N GLU A 262 -22.60 -12.56 5.69
CA GLU A 262 -23.15 -13.34 4.58
C GLU A 262 -24.62 -13.00 4.34
N ARG A 263 -25.17 -13.40 3.18
CA ARG A 263 -26.60 -13.34 2.84
C ARG A 263 -27.22 -11.97 3.12
N LEU A 264 -26.52 -10.88 2.74
CA LEU A 264 -26.90 -9.49 3.06
C LEU A 264 -28.30 -9.12 2.53
N ASN A 265 -28.70 -9.72 1.41
CA ASN A 265 -30.02 -9.55 0.80
C ASN A 265 -31.15 -10.19 1.62
N GLU A 266 -30.86 -10.98 2.64
CA GLU A 266 -31.84 -11.63 3.50
C GLU A 266 -32.07 -10.93 4.84
N SER A 267 -31.56 -9.72 5.01
CA SER A 267 -31.73 -8.92 6.23
C SER A 267 -33.21 -8.74 6.63
N ALA A 268 -34.07 -8.51 5.64
CA ALA A 268 -35.52 -8.40 5.87
C ALA A 268 -36.14 -9.72 6.36
N ALA A 269 -35.76 -10.86 5.77
CA ALA A 269 -36.24 -12.19 6.16
C ALA A 269 -35.76 -12.53 7.58
N LEU A 270 -34.52 -12.23 7.92
CA LEU A 270 -33.95 -12.39 9.25
C LEU A 270 -34.74 -11.60 10.31
N ASN A 271 -35.00 -10.30 10.00
CA ASN A 271 -35.78 -9.45 10.92
C ASN A 271 -37.19 -10.03 11.20
N MET A 272 -37.87 -10.54 10.15
CA MET A 272 -39.20 -11.15 10.28
C MET A 272 -39.16 -12.42 11.14
N GLU A 273 -38.14 -13.27 10.98
CA GLU A 273 -38.07 -14.55 11.71
C GLU A 273 -37.70 -14.31 13.18
N LEU A 274 -36.83 -13.33 13.48
CA LEU A 274 -36.55 -12.90 14.85
C LEU A 274 -37.78 -12.34 15.53
N ALA A 275 -38.59 -11.52 14.84
CA ALA A 275 -39.83 -10.99 15.38
C ALA A 275 -40.87 -12.11 15.66
N LYS A 276 -41.03 -13.09 14.78
CA LYS A 276 -41.88 -14.26 14.99
C LYS A 276 -41.44 -15.09 16.20
N SER A 277 -40.16 -15.17 16.46
CA SER A 277 -39.55 -15.86 17.59
C SER A 277 -39.61 -15.03 18.89
N GLY A 278 -40.30 -13.90 18.89
CA GLY A 278 -40.44 -13.04 20.06
C GLY A 278 -39.16 -12.28 20.45
N ILE A 279 -38.21 -12.13 19.55
CA ILE A 279 -36.94 -11.42 19.77
C ILE A 279 -37.03 -10.01 19.15
N PRO A 280 -37.18 -8.96 19.98
CA PRO A 280 -37.31 -7.60 19.46
C PRO A 280 -35.97 -7.10 18.90
N VAL A 281 -35.97 -6.66 17.64
CA VAL A 281 -34.85 -6.07 16.96
C VAL A 281 -34.92 -4.55 17.13
N LYS A 282 -33.88 -3.93 17.76
CA LYS A 282 -33.77 -2.48 17.93
C LYS A 282 -33.32 -1.78 16.66
N GLY A 283 -32.48 -2.45 15.87
CA GLY A 283 -31.97 -1.94 14.59
C GLY A 283 -31.41 -3.04 13.74
N ILE A 284 -31.59 -2.89 12.43
CA ILE A 284 -30.95 -3.72 11.42
C ILE A 284 -30.52 -2.80 10.27
N SER A 285 -29.24 -2.85 9.92
CA SER A 285 -28.68 -2.04 8.84
C SER A 285 -27.60 -2.83 8.11
N ILE A 286 -27.41 -2.50 6.82
CA ILE A 286 -26.25 -2.99 6.07
C ILE A 286 -25.20 -1.89 6.14
N THR A 287 -24.06 -2.19 6.75
CA THR A 287 -22.97 -1.21 6.96
C THR A 287 -21.68 -1.71 6.32
N LEU A 288 -20.90 -0.75 5.82
CA LEU A 288 -19.49 -0.95 5.49
C LEU A 288 -18.66 -0.60 6.73
N SER A 289 -17.90 -1.54 7.21
CA SER A 289 -16.87 -1.25 8.21
C SER A 289 -15.69 -0.56 7.54
N LEU A 290 -15.44 0.68 7.89
CA LEU A 290 -14.20 1.39 7.58
C LEU A 290 -13.21 1.23 8.75
#